data_19465defff92216e78bdf7e63de4c450
#
_entry.id   19465defff92216e78bdf7e63de4c450
#
_cell.length_a   1.000
_cell.length_b   1.000
_cell.length_c   1.000
_cell.angle_alpha   90.00
_cell.angle_beta   90.00
_cell.angle_gamma   90.00
#
_symmetry.space_group_name_H-M   'P 1'
#
loop_
_entity.id
_entity.type
_entity.pdbx_description
1 polymer ?
#
loop_
_entity_poly.entity_id
_entity_poly.type
_entity_poly.pdbx_seq_one_letter_code
_entity_poly.pdbx_strand_id
1 'polypeptide(L)'
;MWRIEEHRDADKALSSKQVPVEILKRYEKWKDIAMLSGPAGLRAIRGFRDEALSGEWKGFRSSRLNEQWRVIYQVLADVLLVRVVRVTAHDYRRP
;
A
#
# COMPACT_ATOMS: atom_id res chain seq x y z
N MET A 1 3.19 -8.41 16.00
CA MET A 1 2.92 -7.17 15.23
C MET A 1 3.61 -7.26 13.87
N TRP A 2 2.98 -6.75 12.84
CA TRP A 2 3.55 -6.77 11.51
C TRP A 2 4.56 -5.65 11.35
N ARG A 3 5.63 -5.92 10.58
CA ARG A 3 6.61 -4.89 10.20
C ARG A 3 6.21 -4.32 8.84
N ILE A 4 6.47 -3.03 8.65
CA ILE A 4 6.26 -2.35 7.37
C ILE A 4 7.63 -1.97 6.83
N GLU A 5 7.94 -2.44 5.63
CA GLU A 5 9.18 -2.09 4.93
C GLU A 5 8.82 -1.31 3.69
N GLU A 6 9.45 -0.17 3.49
CA GLU A 6 9.22 0.66 2.31
C GLU A 6 10.37 0.45 1.33
N HIS A 7 10.04 -0.07 0.16
CA HIS A 7 11.00 -0.21 -0.92
C HIS A 7 11.48 1.18 -1.39
N ARG A 8 12.66 1.21 -1.97
CA ARG A 8 13.27 2.47 -2.43
C ARG A 8 12.31 3.34 -3.23
N ASP A 9 11.57 2.76 -4.18
CA ASP A 9 10.68 3.52 -5.05
C ASP A 9 9.51 4.13 -4.27
N ALA A 10 8.98 3.40 -3.29
CA ALA A 10 7.93 3.92 -2.44
C ALA A 10 8.46 5.03 -1.53
N ASP A 11 9.60 4.80 -0.91
CA ASP A 11 10.26 5.78 -0.04
C ASP A 11 10.55 7.07 -0.80
N LYS A 12 11.06 6.94 -2.03
CA LYS A 12 11.37 8.08 -2.87
C LYS A 12 10.12 8.89 -3.20
N ALA A 13 9.01 8.22 -3.52
CA ALA A 13 7.74 8.90 -3.79
C ALA A 13 7.24 9.64 -2.55
N LEU A 14 7.28 8.97 -1.39
CA LEU A 14 6.80 9.56 -0.14
C LEU A 14 7.64 10.77 0.30
N SER A 15 8.93 10.78 -0.05
CA SER A 15 9.83 11.87 0.29
C SER A 15 9.75 13.02 -0.72
N SER A 16 9.07 12.82 -1.84
CA SER A 16 8.92 13.85 -2.86
C SER A 16 7.80 14.80 -2.47
N LYS A 17 7.81 16.00 -3.08
CA LYS A 17 6.74 16.97 -2.86
C LYS A 17 5.52 16.71 -3.75
N GLN A 18 5.53 15.62 -4.50
CA GLN A 18 4.45 15.30 -5.43
C GLN A 18 3.25 14.63 -4.78
N VAL A 19 3.45 14.02 -3.61
CA VAL A 19 2.36 13.36 -2.89
C VAL A 19 1.62 14.39 -2.04
N PRO A 20 0.31 14.58 -2.27
CA PRO A 20 -0.46 15.54 -1.46
C PRO A 20 -0.42 15.20 0.04
N VAL A 21 -0.50 16.23 0.87
CA VAL A 21 -0.43 16.08 2.33
C VAL A 21 -1.53 15.14 2.85
N GLU A 22 -2.75 15.27 2.33
CA GLU A 22 -3.86 14.42 2.77
C GLU A 22 -3.62 12.94 2.42
N ILE A 23 -2.85 12.68 1.36
CA ILE A 23 -2.49 11.31 0.99
C ILE A 23 -1.42 10.78 1.94
N LEU A 24 -0.45 11.60 2.32
CA LEU A 24 0.55 11.20 3.31
C LEU A 24 -0.11 10.85 4.65
N LYS A 25 -1.10 11.64 5.08
CA LYS A 25 -1.84 11.37 6.31
C LYS A 25 -2.61 10.05 6.22
N ARG A 26 -3.24 9.81 5.09
CA ARG A 26 -4.00 8.59 4.86
C ARG A 26 -3.07 7.36 4.81
N TYR A 27 -1.90 7.54 4.23
CA TYR A 27 -0.89 6.48 4.19
C TYR A 27 -0.38 6.14 5.59
N GLU A 28 -0.16 7.15 6.45
CA GLU A 28 0.23 6.89 7.83
C GLU A 28 -0.83 6.05 8.57
N LYS A 29 -2.09 6.37 8.37
CA LYS A 29 -3.19 5.60 8.94
C LYS A 29 -3.20 4.17 8.38
N TRP A 30 -2.96 4.02 7.08
CA TRP A 30 -2.86 2.72 6.43
C TRP A 30 -1.75 1.88 7.08
N LYS A 31 -0.58 2.49 7.32
CA LYS A 31 0.53 1.80 7.97
C LYS A 31 0.17 1.35 9.39
N ASP A 32 -0.48 2.21 10.15
CA ASP A 32 -0.88 1.86 11.52
C ASP A 32 -1.78 0.64 11.53
N ILE A 33 -2.74 0.59 10.63
CA ILE A 33 -3.66 -0.55 10.52
C ILE A 33 -2.89 -1.80 10.07
N ALA A 34 -2.01 -1.66 9.10
CA ALA A 34 -1.20 -2.78 8.61
C ALA A 34 -0.29 -3.34 9.72
N MET A 35 0.30 -2.48 10.53
CA MET A 35 1.16 -2.90 11.63
C MET A 35 0.39 -3.66 12.70
N LEU A 36 -0.79 -3.17 13.07
CA LEU A 36 -1.59 -3.74 14.16
C LEU A 36 -2.35 -5.00 13.72
N SER A 37 -2.89 -5.00 12.52
CA SER A 37 -3.84 -6.02 12.09
C SER A 37 -3.42 -6.78 10.84
N GLY A 38 -2.32 -6.38 10.23
CA GLY A 38 -1.83 -7.04 9.01
C GLY A 38 -2.74 -6.86 7.80
N PRO A 39 -2.53 -7.68 6.75
CA PRO A 39 -3.34 -7.61 5.54
C PRO A 39 -4.83 -7.79 5.78
N ALA A 40 -5.21 -8.63 6.75
CA ALA A 40 -6.61 -8.84 7.09
C ALA A 40 -7.27 -7.54 7.55
N GLY A 41 -6.55 -6.72 8.33
CA GLY A 41 -7.05 -5.43 8.76
C GLY A 41 -7.25 -4.48 7.60
N LEU A 42 -6.33 -4.49 6.64
CA LEU A 42 -6.44 -3.65 5.45
C LEU A 42 -7.66 -4.04 4.61
N ARG A 43 -7.89 -5.36 4.45
CA ARG A 43 -9.04 -5.86 3.69
C ARG A 43 -10.36 -5.54 4.38
N ALA A 44 -10.35 -5.42 5.70
CA ALA A 44 -11.57 -5.16 6.46
C ALA A 44 -12.06 -3.71 6.30
N ILE A 45 -11.20 -2.79 5.91
CA ILE A 45 -11.56 -1.39 5.74
C ILE A 45 -12.04 -1.16 4.32
N ARG A 46 -13.36 -1.00 4.20
CA ARG A 46 -14.02 -0.89 2.89
C ARG A 46 -13.44 0.25 2.04
N GLY A 47 -13.13 1.37 2.66
CA GLY A 47 -12.61 2.54 1.94
C GLY A 47 -11.28 2.31 1.25
N PHE A 48 -10.49 1.34 1.71
CA PHE A 48 -9.21 1.01 1.07
C PHE A 48 -9.38 0.19 -0.21
N ARG A 49 -10.53 -0.46 -0.41
CA ARG A 49 -10.78 -1.33 -1.56
C ARG A 49 -9.58 -2.22 -1.87
N ASP A 50 -9.06 -2.86 -0.83
CA ASP A 50 -7.89 -3.71 -0.95
C ASP A 50 -8.18 -4.90 -1.85
N GLU A 51 -7.29 -5.17 -2.82
CA GLU A 51 -7.49 -6.25 -3.78
C GLU A 51 -6.16 -6.88 -4.20
N ALA A 52 -6.23 -8.16 -4.56
CA ALA A 52 -5.09 -8.85 -5.15
C ALA A 52 -4.95 -8.40 -6.61
N LEU A 53 -3.73 -8.19 -7.03
CA LEU A 53 -3.43 -7.78 -8.39
C LEU A 53 -3.18 -9.01 -9.28
N SER A 54 -3.29 -8.82 -10.58
CA SER A 54 -3.07 -9.88 -11.57
C SER A 54 -2.04 -9.44 -12.61
N GLY A 55 -1.79 -10.31 -13.61
CA GLY A 55 -0.84 -10.01 -14.67
C GLY A 55 0.57 -9.89 -14.12
N GLU A 56 1.27 -8.84 -14.53
CA GLU A 56 2.63 -8.59 -14.09
C GLU A 56 2.76 -8.35 -12.60
N TRP A 57 1.65 -7.94 -11.95
CA TRP A 57 1.63 -7.67 -10.53
C TRP A 57 1.05 -8.82 -9.71
N LYS A 58 0.96 -10.01 -10.30
CA LYS A 58 0.50 -11.19 -9.57
C LYS A 58 1.39 -11.41 -8.34
N GLY A 59 0.75 -11.65 -7.20
CA GLY A 59 1.45 -11.80 -5.93
C GLY A 59 1.51 -10.53 -5.11
N PHE A 60 1.08 -9.41 -5.68
CA PHE A 60 1.00 -8.12 -5.00
C PHE A 60 -0.45 -7.75 -4.74
N ARG A 61 -0.67 -6.79 -3.86
CA ARG A 61 -1.97 -6.27 -3.51
C ARG A 61 -1.96 -4.75 -3.61
N SER A 62 -3.14 -4.17 -3.74
CA SER A 62 -3.31 -2.72 -3.83
C SER A 62 -4.38 -2.27 -2.85
N SER A 63 -4.11 -1.19 -2.11
CA SER A 63 -5.11 -0.47 -1.31
C SER A 63 -5.24 0.94 -1.88
N ARG A 64 -6.46 1.47 -1.88
CA ARG A 64 -6.70 2.86 -2.30
C ARG A 64 -6.52 3.81 -1.14
N LEU A 65 -5.79 4.90 -1.36
CA LEU A 65 -5.71 6.00 -0.40
C LEU A 65 -6.76 7.08 -0.72
N ASN A 66 -7.10 7.21 -2.00
CA ASN A 66 -8.25 7.99 -2.48
C ASN A 66 -8.61 7.49 -3.89
N GLU A 67 -9.37 8.26 -4.67
CA GLU A 67 -9.78 7.85 -6.02
C GLU A 67 -8.60 7.62 -6.96
N GLN A 68 -7.50 8.33 -6.76
CA GLN A 68 -6.35 8.29 -7.65
C GLN A 68 -5.15 7.57 -7.04
N TRP A 69 -4.90 7.78 -5.76
CA TRP A 69 -3.68 7.29 -5.11
C TRP A 69 -3.89 5.93 -4.49
N ARG A 70 -2.88 5.07 -4.63
CA ARG A 70 -2.93 3.71 -4.08
C ARG A 70 -1.57 3.28 -3.58
N VAL A 71 -1.59 2.32 -2.67
CA VAL A 71 -0.41 1.63 -2.14
C VAL A 71 -0.36 0.27 -2.79
N ILE A 72 0.77 -0.09 -3.38
CA ILE A 72 0.99 -1.45 -3.89
C ILE A 72 1.99 -2.11 -2.97
N TYR A 73 1.66 -3.28 -2.48
CA TYR A 73 2.45 -3.95 -1.47
C TYR A 73 2.45 -5.46 -1.67
N GLN A 74 3.42 -6.10 -1.03
CA GLN A 74 3.58 -7.54 -1.02
C GLN A 74 3.54 -8.01 0.43
N VAL A 75 2.93 -9.18 0.66
CA VAL A 75 2.83 -9.78 1.98
C VAL A 75 3.81 -10.94 2.07
N LEU A 76 4.69 -10.90 3.06
CA LEU A 76 5.58 -12.00 3.39
C LEU A 76 5.13 -12.54 4.74
N ALA A 77 4.15 -13.44 4.69
CA ALA A 77 3.44 -13.90 5.89
C ALA A 77 4.34 -14.64 6.86
N ASP A 78 5.33 -15.38 6.35
CA ASP A 78 6.25 -16.17 7.19
C ASP A 78 6.98 -15.33 8.21
N VAL A 79 7.28 -14.09 7.86
CA VAL A 79 8.04 -13.16 8.70
C VAL A 79 7.22 -11.97 9.15
N LEU A 80 5.90 -12.02 8.96
CA LEU A 80 4.97 -10.96 9.33
C LEU A 80 5.43 -9.60 8.78
N LEU A 81 5.70 -9.56 7.48
CA LEU A 81 6.22 -8.37 6.81
C LEU A 81 5.27 -7.92 5.70
N VAL A 82 4.97 -6.63 5.68
CA VAL A 82 4.30 -5.97 4.56
C VAL A 82 5.34 -5.07 3.89
N ARG A 83 5.66 -5.37 2.65
CA ARG A 83 6.63 -4.59 1.87
C ARG A 83 5.89 -3.68 0.91
N VAL A 84 5.98 -2.37 1.13
CA VAL A 84 5.37 -1.38 0.25
C VAL A 84 6.32 -1.13 -0.91
N VAL A 85 5.85 -1.38 -2.14
CA VAL A 85 6.68 -1.23 -3.34
C VAL A 85 6.35 0.01 -4.16
N ARG A 86 5.12 0.53 -4.05
CA ARG A 86 4.72 1.76 -4.75
C ARG A 86 3.70 2.54 -3.94
N VAL A 87 3.81 3.85 -3.97
CA VAL A 87 2.75 4.77 -3.57
C VAL A 87 2.57 5.70 -4.76
N THR A 88 1.43 5.60 -5.44
CA THR A 88 1.32 6.17 -6.78
C THR A 88 -0.11 6.50 -7.15
N ALA A 89 -0.27 7.49 -8.03
CA ALA A 89 -1.54 7.80 -8.66
C ALA A 89 -1.73 7.05 -9.99
N HIS A 90 -0.76 6.20 -10.36
CA HIS A 90 -0.81 5.46 -11.61
C HIS A 90 -1.75 4.25 -11.51
N ASP A 91 -2.52 3.99 -12.57
CA ASP A 91 -3.44 2.85 -12.59
C ASP A 91 -2.73 1.62 -13.14
N TYR A 92 -2.35 0.70 -12.26
CA TYR A 92 -1.63 -0.52 -12.62
C TYR A 92 -2.52 -1.62 -13.18
N ARG A 93 -3.83 -1.43 -13.19
CA ARG A 93 -4.76 -2.42 -13.77
C ARG A 93 -4.86 -2.27 -15.28
N ARG A 94 -4.29 -1.20 -15.83
CA ARG A 94 -4.26 -0.96 -17.27
C ARG A 94 -2.83 -0.98 -17.75
N PRO A 95 -2.55 -1.72 -18.84
CA PRO A 95 -1.21 -1.75 -19.42
C PRO A 95 -0.76 -0.37 -19.89
#